data_cb0298b2f39fe69b69e6b5d15d2edd2a
#
_entry.id   cb0298b2f39fe69b69e6b5d15d2edd2a
#
_cell.length_a   1.000
_cell.length_b   1.000
_cell.length_c   1.000
_cell.angle_alpha   90.00
_cell.angle_beta   90.00
_cell.angle_gamma   90.00
#
_symmetry.space_group_name_H-M   'P 1'
#
loop_
_entity.id
_entity.type
_entity.pdbx_description
1 polymer ?
#
loop_
_entity_poly.entity_id
_entity_poly.type
_entity_poly.pdbx_seq_one_letter_code
_entity_poly.pdbx_strand_id
1 'polypeptide(L)'
;GSEMCIRDSYVPSLYEVTYKEDGTIASFEPIYEDVPKTIQKQIVLNMTEAVYPEKPVVPFIKATQDRVVLEIQRGCIRGCRFCQAGMVYRPVREKNVEHLKDLAYKMLKSTGHEEISLSSLSSSDYSELEELVNFLIDEFKGKGVNISLPSLRIDAFSLDVMSKVQDIKKSSLTFAPEAGSQRLRDVINKGLTEEVILNGSRLAFEGGWNKVKLYFMLGLPTETEEDMKAIPQLANEIAALYYDTVPKEKRNGKCQITISTSFFVPKPFTPFQWAAMYTPGDYLARARVVNEGVHAQLNHKSIKYNWHEADVTVLEGILARGDRKIGQALLKVYEKGGIFDAWSEYFDYQRWEDAFAECGIDTDFYTMRERDLDEIFPWDFIDIGVSKEFLKREWKNAHDEKVTPNCRMKCSGCGAMKFGGGVCFENKD
;
A
#
# COMPACT_ATOMS: atom_id res chain seq x y z
N GLY A 1 -27.66 21.93 -7.86
CA GLY A 1 -26.72 21.66 -6.79
C GLY A 1 -26.07 22.96 -6.32
N SER A 2 -25.68 23.04 -5.04
CA SER A 2 -24.97 24.23 -4.57
C SER A 2 -23.62 24.34 -5.28
N GLU A 3 -23.10 25.56 -5.51
CA GLU A 3 -21.79 25.83 -6.11
C GLU A 3 -20.63 25.07 -5.42
N MET A 4 -20.80 24.71 -4.14
CA MET A 4 -19.84 23.88 -3.38
C MET A 4 -19.71 22.46 -3.93
N CYS A 5 -20.78 21.85 -4.44
CA CYS A 5 -20.76 20.48 -4.94
C CYS A 5 -20.08 20.33 -6.30
N ILE A 6 -19.91 21.40 -7.06
CA ILE A 6 -19.35 21.38 -8.41
C ILE A 6 -17.81 21.46 -8.39
N ARG A 7 -17.22 22.10 -7.37
CA ARG A 7 -15.77 22.35 -7.31
C ARG A 7 -14.93 21.18 -6.80
N ASP A 8 -15.51 20.28 -6.04
CA ASP A 8 -14.84 19.15 -5.36
C ASP A 8 -15.43 17.78 -5.69
N SER A 9 -16.43 17.76 -6.59
CA SER A 9 -17.12 16.53 -6.98
C SER A 9 -17.06 16.35 -8.50
N TYR A 10 -16.63 15.16 -8.91
CA TYR A 10 -16.69 14.75 -10.30
C TYR A 10 -18.06 14.14 -10.62
N VAL A 11 -18.74 14.77 -11.58
CA VAL A 11 -20.01 14.28 -12.13
C VAL A 11 -19.80 13.94 -13.62
N PRO A 12 -19.74 12.66 -13.99
CA PRO A 12 -19.36 12.25 -15.36
C PRO A 12 -20.17 12.88 -16.48
N SER A 13 -21.46 13.11 -16.27
CA SER A 13 -22.37 13.71 -17.26
C SER A 13 -22.12 15.19 -17.54
N LEU A 14 -21.26 15.87 -16.77
CA LEU A 14 -20.88 17.26 -16.98
C LEU A 14 -19.63 17.41 -17.88
N TYR A 15 -19.05 16.28 -18.33
CA TYR A 15 -17.83 16.28 -19.14
C TYR A 15 -17.99 15.45 -20.40
N GLU A 16 -17.49 15.99 -21.50
CA GLU A 16 -17.33 15.28 -22.76
C GLU A 16 -15.93 14.68 -22.86
N VAL A 17 -15.84 13.42 -23.25
CA VAL A 17 -14.57 12.73 -23.49
C VAL A 17 -14.55 12.27 -24.93
N THR A 18 -13.56 12.71 -25.69
CA THR A 18 -13.34 12.28 -27.07
C THR A 18 -12.15 11.34 -27.14
N TYR A 19 -12.15 10.46 -28.12
CA TYR A 19 -11.12 9.43 -28.31
C TYR A 19 -10.46 9.56 -29.69
N LYS A 20 -9.18 9.24 -29.75
CA LYS A 20 -8.44 9.10 -31.01
C LYS A 20 -8.78 7.74 -31.68
N GLU A 21 -8.32 7.56 -32.90
CA GLU A 21 -8.48 6.31 -33.66
C GLU A 21 -7.85 5.09 -32.96
N ASP A 22 -6.76 5.31 -32.22
CA ASP A 22 -6.06 4.28 -31.44
C ASP A 22 -6.74 3.94 -30.10
N GLY A 23 -7.88 4.56 -29.80
CA GLY A 23 -8.64 4.36 -28.57
C GLY A 23 -8.18 5.17 -27.36
N THR A 24 -7.05 5.92 -27.44
CA THR A 24 -6.61 6.80 -26.38
C THR A 24 -7.48 8.07 -26.29
N ILE A 25 -7.52 8.69 -25.11
CA ILE A 25 -8.29 9.93 -24.91
C ILE A 25 -7.65 11.06 -25.71
N ALA A 26 -8.46 11.73 -26.55
CA ALA A 26 -8.06 12.91 -27.30
C ALA A 26 -8.27 14.18 -26.48
N SER A 27 -9.43 14.30 -25.80
CA SER A 27 -9.75 15.44 -24.94
C SER A 27 -10.69 15.04 -23.82
N PHE A 28 -10.66 15.83 -22.77
CA PHE A 28 -11.56 15.76 -21.61
C PHE A 28 -11.97 17.19 -21.28
N GLU A 29 -13.19 17.59 -21.63
CA GLU A 29 -13.63 18.97 -21.52
C GLU A 29 -14.97 19.09 -20.79
N PRO A 30 -15.16 20.12 -19.95
CA PRO A 30 -16.46 20.38 -19.35
C PRO A 30 -17.47 20.84 -20.42
N ILE A 31 -18.73 20.41 -20.29
CA ILE A 31 -19.81 20.77 -21.20
C ILE A 31 -20.33 22.19 -20.93
N TYR A 32 -20.24 22.66 -19.69
CA TYR A 32 -20.72 23.94 -19.24
C TYR A 32 -19.60 24.83 -18.72
N GLU A 33 -19.68 26.14 -18.89
CA GLU A 33 -18.65 27.12 -18.52
C GLU A 33 -18.39 27.20 -17.00
N ASP A 34 -19.38 26.92 -16.17
CA ASP A 34 -19.30 26.91 -14.71
C ASP A 34 -18.74 25.61 -14.12
N VAL A 35 -18.53 24.59 -14.96
CA VAL A 35 -17.94 23.32 -14.55
C VAL A 35 -16.40 23.41 -14.62
N PRO A 36 -15.67 23.09 -13.53
CA PRO A 36 -14.23 23.21 -13.54
C PRO A 36 -13.57 22.15 -14.45
N LYS A 37 -12.57 22.55 -15.23
CA LYS A 37 -11.79 21.64 -16.08
C LYS A 37 -11.02 20.60 -15.25
N THR A 38 -10.62 20.97 -14.04
CA THR A 38 -9.84 20.10 -13.13
C THR A 38 -10.50 20.07 -11.77
N ILE A 39 -10.74 18.87 -11.28
CA ILE A 39 -11.28 18.64 -9.93
C ILE A 39 -10.15 18.59 -8.93
N GLN A 40 -10.13 19.51 -7.98
CA GLN A 40 -9.10 19.57 -6.97
C GLN A 40 -9.46 18.72 -5.74
N LYS A 41 -8.53 17.85 -5.33
CA LYS A 41 -8.66 17.10 -4.09
C LYS A 41 -8.82 18.03 -2.89
N GLN A 42 -9.79 17.74 -2.04
CA GLN A 42 -9.98 18.42 -0.75
C GLN A 42 -9.15 17.74 0.34
N ILE A 43 -8.58 18.55 1.24
CA ILE A 43 -7.79 18.04 2.36
C ILE A 43 -8.10 18.77 3.66
N VAL A 44 -8.04 18.05 4.76
CA VAL A 44 -8.01 18.62 6.11
C VAL A 44 -6.54 18.77 6.51
N LEU A 45 -6.08 20.00 6.70
CA LEU A 45 -4.68 20.30 7.05
C LEU A 45 -4.40 20.00 8.52
N ASN A 46 -5.24 20.50 9.43
CA ASN A 46 -5.10 20.25 10.85
C ASN A 46 -5.87 18.99 11.25
N MET A 47 -5.16 17.87 11.34
CA MET A 47 -5.72 16.58 11.73
C MET A 47 -6.18 16.52 13.20
N THR A 48 -5.66 17.39 14.04
CA THR A 48 -6.02 17.46 15.47
C THR A 48 -7.39 18.08 15.66
N GLU A 49 -7.72 19.12 14.86
CA GLU A 49 -9.01 19.79 14.92
C GLU A 49 -10.09 19.09 14.09
N ALA A 50 -9.71 18.12 13.26
CA ALA A 50 -10.66 17.34 12.48
C ALA A 50 -11.61 16.58 13.39
N VAL A 51 -12.90 16.59 13.03
CA VAL A 51 -13.91 15.80 13.75
C VAL A 51 -13.53 14.31 13.72
N TYR A 52 -13.41 13.73 14.90
CA TYR A 52 -13.11 12.30 15.06
C TYR A 52 -14.09 11.69 16.06
N PRO A 53 -14.62 10.47 15.84
CA PRO A 53 -15.61 9.88 16.74
C PRO A 53 -15.00 9.57 18.11
N GLU A 54 -15.41 10.29 19.14
CA GLU A 54 -15.02 10.01 20.55
C GLU A 54 -15.84 8.85 21.16
N LYS A 55 -17.01 8.59 20.58
CA LYS A 55 -17.94 7.54 20.98
C LYS A 55 -18.36 6.73 19.74
N PRO A 56 -17.45 5.90 19.19
CA PRO A 56 -17.80 5.09 18.03
C PRO A 56 -18.95 4.14 18.34
N VAL A 57 -19.76 3.86 17.32
CA VAL A 57 -20.86 2.91 17.40
C VAL A 57 -20.27 1.50 17.54
N VAL A 58 -20.67 0.79 18.59
CA VAL A 58 -20.26 -0.60 18.82
C VAL A 58 -21.37 -1.50 18.24
N PRO A 59 -21.03 -2.42 17.32
CA PRO A 59 -22.03 -3.36 16.79
C PRO A 59 -22.46 -4.35 17.86
N PHE A 60 -23.72 -4.81 17.80
CA PHE A 60 -24.26 -5.80 18.72
C PHE A 60 -23.64 -7.19 18.53
N ILE A 61 -23.20 -7.48 17.30
CA ILE A 61 -22.47 -8.71 16.97
C ILE A 61 -20.97 -8.43 16.91
N LYS A 62 -20.16 -9.45 17.19
CA LYS A 62 -18.71 -9.32 17.09
C LYS A 62 -18.29 -9.01 15.65
N ALA A 63 -17.62 -7.87 15.45
CA ALA A 63 -17.07 -7.46 14.17
C ALA A 63 -15.64 -7.97 14.01
N THR A 64 -15.15 -8.03 12.75
CA THR A 64 -13.77 -8.43 12.44
C THR A 64 -12.75 -7.45 13.04
N GLN A 65 -13.10 -6.15 13.11
CA GLN A 65 -12.26 -5.07 13.67
C GLN A 65 -12.85 -4.59 15.00
N ASP A 66 -12.91 -5.47 15.99
CA ASP A 66 -13.51 -5.22 17.30
C ASP A 66 -12.51 -4.53 18.24
N ARG A 67 -12.15 -3.28 17.93
CA ARG A 67 -11.10 -2.51 18.63
C ARG A 67 -11.27 -1.00 18.45
N VAL A 68 -10.63 -0.23 19.35
CA VAL A 68 -10.43 1.21 19.14
C VAL A 68 -9.34 1.41 18.09
N VAL A 69 -9.61 2.25 17.08
CA VAL A 69 -8.63 2.64 16.07
C VAL A 69 -8.29 4.11 16.23
N LEU A 70 -7.03 4.43 16.40
CA LEU A 70 -6.52 5.80 16.45
C LEU A 70 -5.76 6.10 15.14
N GLU A 71 -6.32 6.96 14.30
CA GLU A 71 -5.62 7.48 13.11
C GLU A 71 -4.59 8.52 13.57
N ILE A 72 -3.30 8.13 13.59
CA ILE A 72 -2.21 8.95 14.12
C ILE A 72 -1.68 9.95 13.09
N GLN A 73 -1.67 9.56 11.83
CA GLN A 73 -1.26 10.41 10.71
C GLN A 73 -1.97 10.00 9.41
N ARG A 74 -2.06 10.92 8.47
CA ARG A 74 -2.56 10.69 7.12
C ARG A 74 -1.49 11.08 6.09
N GLY A 75 -1.31 10.21 5.08
CA GLY A 75 -0.22 10.29 4.11
C GLY A 75 1.00 9.46 4.52
N CYS A 76 2.07 9.52 3.72
CA CYS A 76 3.33 8.81 3.94
C CYS A 76 4.49 9.67 3.44
N ILE A 77 5.57 9.75 4.23
CA ILE A 77 6.78 10.50 3.86
C ILE A 77 7.59 9.80 2.76
N ARG A 78 7.35 8.50 2.54
CA ARG A 78 8.12 7.67 1.63
C ARG A 78 7.73 7.94 0.17
N GLY A 79 8.62 7.57 -0.72
CA GLY A 79 8.47 7.81 -2.16
C GLY A 79 8.34 6.53 -2.98
N CYS A 80 7.77 5.46 -2.42
CA CYS A 80 7.60 4.19 -3.15
C CYS A 80 6.83 4.41 -4.45
N ARG A 81 7.44 4.06 -5.60
CA ARG A 81 6.97 4.42 -6.95
C ARG A 81 5.72 3.66 -7.39
N PHE A 82 5.41 2.55 -6.73
CA PHE A 82 4.20 1.77 -6.98
C PHE A 82 3.00 2.19 -6.11
N CYS A 83 3.23 2.95 -5.04
CA CYS A 83 2.24 3.15 -3.99
C CYS A 83 1.30 4.31 -4.28
N GLN A 84 0.06 4.01 -4.67
CA GLN A 84 -0.98 5.02 -4.92
C GLN A 84 -1.33 5.82 -3.66
N ALA A 85 -1.52 5.15 -2.53
CA ALA A 85 -1.84 5.81 -1.27
C ALA A 85 -0.73 6.79 -0.84
N GLY A 86 0.55 6.42 -1.05
CA GLY A 86 1.69 7.29 -0.78
C GLY A 86 1.74 8.55 -1.64
N MET A 87 1.05 8.58 -2.78
CA MET A 87 0.93 9.76 -3.64
C MET A 87 -0.36 10.54 -3.38
N VAL A 88 -1.50 9.86 -3.36
CA VAL A 88 -2.82 10.49 -3.24
C VAL A 88 -3.00 11.21 -1.90
N TYR A 89 -2.46 10.67 -0.82
CA TYR A 89 -2.63 11.26 0.53
C TYR A 89 -1.55 12.26 0.93
N ARG A 90 -0.68 12.72 0.01
CA ARG A 90 0.23 13.83 0.27
C ARG A 90 -0.52 15.17 0.42
N PRO A 91 0.00 16.10 1.25
CA PRO A 91 1.15 16.02 2.16
C PRO A 91 0.85 15.15 3.38
N VAL A 92 1.91 14.72 4.10
CA VAL A 92 1.77 14.02 5.38
C VAL A 92 1.32 15.00 6.45
N ARG A 93 0.32 14.61 7.22
CA ARG A 93 -0.24 15.38 8.33
C ARG A 93 -0.37 14.49 9.54
N GLU A 94 0.17 14.94 10.65
CA GLU A 94 0.17 14.21 11.91
C GLU A 94 -0.88 14.77 12.86
N LYS A 95 -1.40 13.94 13.74
CA LYS A 95 -2.29 14.33 14.82
C LYS A 95 -1.46 14.49 16.09
N ASN A 96 -1.71 15.53 16.85
CA ASN A 96 -0.99 15.81 18.10
C ASN A 96 -1.12 14.66 19.10
N VAL A 97 -0.02 14.31 19.78
CA VAL A 97 0.05 13.17 20.70
C VAL A 97 -0.87 13.33 21.91
N GLU A 98 -0.99 14.51 22.46
CA GLU A 98 -1.87 14.76 23.62
C GLU A 98 -3.35 14.55 23.25
N HIS A 99 -3.74 14.98 22.04
CA HIS A 99 -5.07 14.71 21.53
C HIS A 99 -5.33 13.19 21.31
N LEU A 100 -4.33 12.45 20.84
CA LEU A 100 -4.42 10.99 20.71
C LEU A 100 -4.56 10.28 22.05
N LYS A 101 -3.85 10.74 23.08
CA LYS A 101 -3.98 10.24 24.45
C LYS A 101 -5.41 10.44 24.98
N ASP A 102 -5.97 11.63 24.80
CA ASP A 102 -7.36 11.94 25.20
C ASP A 102 -8.39 11.10 24.45
N LEU A 103 -8.23 10.95 23.13
CA LEU A 103 -9.08 10.07 22.31
C LEU A 103 -9.03 8.61 22.77
N ALA A 104 -7.84 8.09 23.12
CA ALA A 104 -7.70 6.73 23.63
C ALA A 104 -8.58 6.50 24.87
N TYR A 105 -8.54 7.42 25.84
CA TYR A 105 -9.41 7.35 27.03
C TYR A 105 -10.89 7.39 26.69
N LYS A 106 -11.30 8.39 25.89
CA LYS A 106 -12.71 8.60 25.55
C LYS A 106 -13.29 7.42 24.81
N MET A 107 -12.56 6.91 23.83
CA MET A 107 -13.03 5.80 23.00
C MET A 107 -13.07 4.48 23.78
N LEU A 108 -12.04 4.14 24.56
CA LEU A 108 -12.06 2.94 25.40
C LEU A 108 -13.20 3.00 26.43
N LYS A 109 -13.37 4.13 27.10
CA LYS A 109 -14.43 4.33 28.08
C LYS A 109 -15.83 4.19 27.47
N SER A 110 -16.02 4.65 26.25
CA SER A 110 -17.34 4.63 25.59
C SER A 110 -17.67 3.28 24.94
N THR A 111 -16.68 2.49 24.53
CA THR A 111 -16.87 1.23 23.78
C THR A 111 -16.69 -0.02 24.63
N GLY A 112 -15.83 0.03 25.64
CA GLY A 112 -15.42 -1.15 26.40
C GLY A 112 -14.51 -2.11 25.64
N HIS A 113 -13.93 -1.68 24.50
CA HIS A 113 -12.98 -2.54 23.75
C HIS A 113 -11.70 -2.82 24.56
N GLU A 114 -11.14 -4.00 24.32
CA GLU A 114 -9.91 -4.49 24.97
C GLU A 114 -8.68 -4.39 24.05
N GLU A 115 -8.77 -3.67 22.94
CA GLU A 115 -7.65 -3.47 22.01
C GLU A 115 -7.66 -2.04 21.46
N ILE A 116 -6.46 -1.43 21.37
CA ILE A 116 -6.19 -0.19 20.64
C ILE A 116 -5.28 -0.51 19.46
N SER A 117 -5.63 -0.03 18.28
CA SER A 117 -4.81 -0.12 17.07
C SER A 117 -4.45 1.29 16.57
N LEU A 118 -3.16 1.52 16.29
CA LEU A 118 -2.70 2.76 15.65
C LEU A 118 -2.83 2.62 14.13
N SER A 119 -3.52 3.55 13.49
CA SER A 119 -3.77 3.50 12.04
C SER A 119 -3.00 4.59 11.30
N SER A 120 -2.23 4.18 10.30
CA SER A 120 -1.59 5.04 9.31
C SER A 120 -1.06 4.23 8.13
N LEU A 121 -0.55 4.90 7.09
CA LEU A 121 0.17 4.25 5.99
C LEU A 121 1.59 3.82 6.38
N SER A 122 2.17 4.40 7.43
CA SER A 122 3.49 4.09 7.94
C SER A 122 3.61 4.56 9.38
N SER A 123 3.17 3.72 10.32
CA SER A 123 3.11 4.10 11.75
C SER A 123 4.49 4.41 12.33
N SER A 124 5.53 3.75 11.84
CA SER A 124 6.93 4.00 12.26
C SER A 124 7.46 5.39 11.87
N ASP A 125 6.81 6.07 10.93
CA ASP A 125 7.22 7.40 10.47
C ASP A 125 6.48 8.54 11.22
N TYR A 126 5.60 8.22 12.17
CA TYR A 126 4.96 9.21 13.03
C TYR A 126 5.98 9.77 14.03
N SER A 127 6.09 11.11 14.12
CA SER A 127 7.17 11.78 14.86
C SER A 127 7.16 11.49 16.36
N GLU A 128 5.98 11.34 16.95
CA GLU A 128 5.78 11.15 18.39
C GLU A 128 5.36 9.69 18.73
N LEU A 129 5.75 8.71 17.88
CA LEU A 129 5.35 7.31 18.06
C LEU A 129 5.80 6.74 19.39
N GLU A 130 7.05 6.97 19.78
CA GLU A 130 7.63 6.42 21.01
C GLU A 130 6.90 6.95 22.25
N GLU A 131 6.62 8.25 22.29
CA GLU A 131 5.87 8.87 23.37
C GLU A 131 4.46 8.30 23.48
N LEU A 132 3.74 8.21 22.35
CA LEU A 132 2.39 7.66 22.33
C LEU A 132 2.35 6.20 22.78
N VAL A 133 3.28 5.37 22.28
CA VAL A 133 3.32 3.94 22.63
C VAL A 133 3.67 3.74 24.10
N ASN A 134 4.66 4.46 24.63
CA ASN A 134 5.01 4.41 26.05
C ASN A 134 3.81 4.79 26.92
N PHE A 135 3.14 5.90 26.62
CA PHE A 135 1.93 6.31 27.32
C PHE A 135 0.84 5.23 27.30
N LEU A 136 0.52 4.67 26.13
CA LEU A 136 -0.53 3.64 26.00
C LEU A 136 -0.19 2.38 26.81
N ILE A 137 1.09 1.97 26.80
CA ILE A 137 1.55 0.81 27.58
C ILE A 137 1.45 1.09 29.07
N ASP A 138 2.03 2.20 29.56
CA ASP A 138 2.07 2.51 30.97
C ASP A 138 0.67 2.73 31.56
N GLU A 139 -0.20 3.41 30.80
CA GLU A 139 -1.54 3.73 31.26
C GLU A 139 -2.49 2.52 31.25
N PHE A 140 -2.38 1.65 30.24
CA PHE A 140 -3.31 0.53 30.08
C PHE A 140 -2.72 -0.82 30.49
N LYS A 141 -1.46 -0.88 30.92
CA LYS A 141 -0.82 -2.07 31.50
C LYS A 141 -1.63 -2.58 32.69
N GLY A 142 -2.00 -3.84 32.66
CA GLY A 142 -2.79 -4.46 33.72
C GLY A 142 -4.30 -4.12 33.71
N LYS A 143 -4.77 -3.28 32.78
CA LYS A 143 -6.20 -2.98 32.59
C LYS A 143 -6.87 -3.89 31.54
N GLY A 144 -6.14 -4.87 30.99
CA GLY A 144 -6.66 -5.81 30.00
C GLY A 144 -6.76 -5.26 28.57
N VAL A 145 -6.13 -4.11 28.29
CA VAL A 145 -6.14 -3.49 26.97
C VAL A 145 -4.86 -3.86 26.20
N ASN A 146 -5.04 -4.43 25.02
CA ASN A 146 -3.96 -4.80 24.10
C ASN A 146 -3.63 -3.63 23.15
N ILE A 147 -2.35 -3.48 22.78
CA ILE A 147 -1.92 -2.47 21.83
C ILE A 147 -1.45 -3.16 20.56
N SER A 148 -2.05 -2.80 19.42
CA SER A 148 -1.71 -3.30 18.10
C SER A 148 -1.06 -2.19 17.28
N LEU A 149 0.12 -2.47 16.73
CA LEU A 149 0.91 -1.57 15.89
C LEU A 149 0.98 -2.12 14.46
N PRO A 150 -0.07 -1.95 13.66
CA PRO A 150 -0.01 -2.34 12.24
C PRO A 150 0.91 -1.40 11.47
N SER A 151 1.39 -1.86 10.32
CA SER A 151 2.19 -1.05 9.36
C SER A 151 3.54 -0.58 9.92
N LEU A 152 4.14 -1.36 10.82
CA LEU A 152 5.52 -1.13 11.23
C LEU A 152 6.48 -1.50 10.08
N ARG A 153 7.41 -0.59 9.81
CA ARG A 153 8.50 -0.86 8.87
C ARG A 153 9.66 -1.54 9.61
N ILE A 154 10.38 -2.40 8.90
CA ILE A 154 11.51 -3.14 9.47
C ILE A 154 12.67 -2.22 9.87
N ASP A 155 12.85 -1.07 9.19
CA ASP A 155 13.88 -0.08 9.48
C ASP A 155 13.64 0.75 10.75
N ALA A 156 12.40 0.75 11.25
CA ALA A 156 12.04 1.43 12.50
C ALA A 156 11.70 0.43 13.63
N PHE A 157 12.14 -0.81 13.48
CA PHE A 157 11.95 -1.85 14.48
C PHE A 157 12.88 -1.56 15.68
N SER A 158 12.30 -1.09 16.79
CA SER A 158 13.00 -0.89 18.05
C SER A 158 12.63 -2.00 19.02
N LEU A 159 13.65 -2.70 19.55
CA LEU A 159 13.45 -3.73 20.58
C LEU A 159 12.77 -3.16 21.82
N ASP A 160 13.07 -1.92 22.20
CA ASP A 160 12.48 -1.28 23.38
C ASP A 160 10.97 -1.10 23.23
N VAL A 161 10.52 -0.55 22.11
CA VAL A 161 9.09 -0.40 21.82
C VAL A 161 8.40 -1.75 21.71
N MET A 162 9.02 -2.69 21.01
CA MET A 162 8.43 -4.01 20.77
C MET A 162 8.46 -4.91 22.00
N SER A 163 9.49 -4.86 22.83
CA SER A 163 9.54 -5.64 24.08
C SER A 163 8.43 -5.23 25.05
N LYS A 164 8.12 -3.94 25.10
CA LYS A 164 7.04 -3.40 25.94
C LYS A 164 5.64 -3.80 25.45
N VAL A 165 5.45 -3.93 24.13
CA VAL A 165 4.19 -4.38 23.51
C VAL A 165 4.00 -5.89 23.61
N GLN A 166 5.09 -6.65 23.81
CA GLN A 166 5.11 -8.13 23.71
C GLN A 166 4.49 -8.91 24.86
N ASP A 167 4.26 -8.30 26.01
CA ASP A 167 3.73 -9.06 27.17
C ASP A 167 2.34 -9.68 26.90
N ILE A 168 1.73 -9.40 25.74
CA ILE A 168 0.31 -9.70 25.52
C ILE A 168 0.03 -10.78 24.49
N LYS A 169 0.74 -10.90 23.37
CA LYS A 169 0.61 -12.04 22.43
C LYS A 169 1.63 -11.96 21.27
N LYS A 170 2.55 -12.91 21.19
CA LYS A 170 3.49 -13.01 20.05
C LYS A 170 2.75 -13.51 18.80
N SER A 171 2.28 -12.58 17.97
CA SER A 171 1.82 -12.86 16.60
C SER A 171 3.02 -12.95 15.64
N SER A 172 2.82 -13.43 14.41
CA SER A 172 3.85 -13.36 13.38
C SER A 172 4.18 -11.91 13.04
N LEU A 173 5.47 -11.59 12.90
CA LEU A 173 5.88 -10.29 12.36
C LEU A 173 5.72 -10.28 10.85
N THR A 174 5.26 -9.17 10.32
CA THR A 174 5.06 -8.97 8.89
C THR A 174 5.93 -7.82 8.40
N PHE A 175 6.77 -8.12 7.42
CA PHE A 175 7.61 -7.14 6.75
C PHE A 175 7.32 -7.13 5.25
N ALA A 176 7.49 -5.99 4.62
CA ALA A 176 7.24 -5.80 3.21
C ALA A 176 8.50 -5.25 2.49
N PRO A 177 9.49 -6.09 2.17
CA PRO A 177 10.62 -5.67 1.34
C PRO A 177 10.19 -5.27 -0.06
N GLU A 178 9.10 -5.85 -0.58
CA GLU A 178 8.48 -5.70 -1.89
C GLU A 178 9.29 -6.25 -3.06
N ALA A 179 10.62 -6.28 -2.96
CA ALA A 179 11.53 -6.86 -3.96
C ALA A 179 12.67 -7.62 -3.28
N GLY A 180 13.15 -8.70 -3.92
CA GLY A 180 14.20 -9.56 -3.40
C GLY A 180 15.58 -8.90 -3.47
N SER A 181 15.93 -8.30 -4.61
CA SER A 181 17.24 -7.68 -4.84
C SER A 181 17.29 -6.23 -4.36
N GLN A 182 18.50 -5.75 -3.99
CA GLN A 182 18.71 -4.34 -3.68
C GLN A 182 18.41 -3.46 -4.90
N ARG A 183 18.88 -3.86 -6.09
CA ARG A 183 18.60 -3.17 -7.33
C ARG A 183 17.12 -2.88 -7.51
N LEU A 184 16.29 -3.90 -7.41
CA LEU A 184 14.84 -3.73 -7.63
C LEU A 184 14.18 -2.96 -6.49
N ARG A 185 14.67 -3.04 -5.23
CA ARG A 185 14.23 -2.16 -4.14
C ARG A 185 14.55 -0.69 -4.43
N ASP A 186 15.66 -0.38 -5.08
CA ASP A 186 16.03 0.97 -5.50
C ASP A 186 15.16 1.45 -6.68
N VAL A 187 14.88 0.58 -7.65
CA VAL A 187 13.92 0.85 -8.75
C VAL A 187 12.56 1.27 -8.21
N ILE A 188 12.02 0.55 -7.24
CA ILE A 188 10.72 0.88 -6.63
C ILE A 188 10.80 1.96 -5.55
N ASN A 189 11.99 2.48 -5.28
CA ASN A 189 12.26 3.47 -4.22
C ASN A 189 11.74 3.06 -2.84
N LYS A 190 11.97 1.78 -2.47
CA LYS A 190 11.49 1.26 -1.17
C LYS A 190 12.29 1.82 0.01
N GLY A 191 13.56 2.19 -0.22
CA GLY A 191 14.45 2.76 0.80
C GLY A 191 14.77 1.77 1.93
N LEU A 192 14.91 0.48 1.60
CA LEU A 192 15.32 -0.59 2.52
C LEU A 192 16.56 -1.27 1.94
N THR A 193 17.63 -1.35 2.74
CA THR A 193 18.80 -2.16 2.41
C THR A 193 18.65 -3.59 2.93
N GLU A 194 19.39 -4.52 2.36
CA GLU A 194 19.44 -5.90 2.82
C GLU A 194 19.93 -5.97 4.27
N GLU A 195 20.96 -5.20 4.62
CA GLU A 195 21.46 -5.09 5.98
C GLU A 195 20.37 -4.68 6.99
N VAL A 196 19.54 -3.69 6.64
CA VAL A 196 18.42 -3.25 7.48
C VAL A 196 17.39 -4.36 7.64
N ILE A 197 17.09 -5.12 6.58
CA ILE A 197 16.15 -6.25 6.63
C ILE A 197 16.69 -7.36 7.54
N LEU A 198 17.94 -7.75 7.37
CA LEU A 198 18.58 -8.78 8.19
C LEU A 198 18.71 -8.35 9.65
N ASN A 199 19.11 -7.09 9.90
CA ASN A 199 19.22 -6.57 11.26
C ASN A 199 17.86 -6.53 11.98
N GLY A 200 16.80 -6.03 11.31
CA GLY A 200 15.45 -6.03 11.89
C GLY A 200 14.93 -7.46 12.16
N SER A 201 15.25 -8.41 11.29
CA SER A 201 14.92 -9.83 11.48
C SER A 201 15.68 -10.43 12.68
N ARG A 202 16.97 -10.11 12.85
CA ARG A 202 17.78 -10.53 13.98
C ARG A 202 17.22 -10.01 15.30
N LEU A 203 16.93 -8.73 15.39
CA LEU A 203 16.30 -8.11 16.56
C LEU A 203 14.97 -8.78 16.90
N ALA A 204 14.16 -9.12 15.90
CA ALA A 204 12.92 -9.87 16.10
C ALA A 204 13.19 -11.24 16.73
N PHE A 205 14.17 -11.99 16.24
CA PHE A 205 14.54 -13.32 16.78
C PHE A 205 15.11 -13.24 18.19
N GLU A 206 15.94 -12.26 18.47
CA GLU A 206 16.44 -11.96 19.83
C GLU A 206 15.29 -11.65 20.79
N GLY A 207 14.28 -10.93 20.31
CA GLY A 207 13.02 -10.66 21.00
C GLY A 207 12.11 -11.89 21.17
N GLY A 208 12.48 -13.07 20.64
CA GLY A 208 11.78 -14.34 20.82
C GLY A 208 10.71 -14.65 19.79
N TRP A 209 10.61 -13.93 18.69
CA TRP A 209 9.82 -14.36 17.54
C TRP A 209 10.52 -15.50 16.80
N ASN A 210 9.74 -16.36 16.19
CA ASN A 210 10.22 -17.43 15.31
C ASN A 210 9.42 -17.50 14.01
N LYS A 211 8.48 -16.57 13.79
CA LYS A 211 7.63 -16.50 12.61
C LYS A 211 7.71 -15.12 11.98
N VAL A 212 8.13 -15.09 10.72
CA VAL A 212 8.22 -13.87 9.91
C VAL A 212 7.46 -14.06 8.61
N LYS A 213 6.61 -13.10 8.25
CA LYS A 213 5.94 -13.05 6.96
C LYS A 213 6.54 -11.93 6.12
N LEU A 214 6.93 -12.26 4.90
CA LEU A 214 7.55 -11.35 3.95
C LEU A 214 6.63 -11.15 2.76
N TYR A 215 6.32 -9.89 2.43
CA TYR A 215 5.57 -9.53 1.25
C TYR A 215 6.49 -9.05 0.14
N PHE A 216 6.24 -9.54 -1.09
CA PHE A 216 6.91 -9.13 -2.30
C PHE A 216 5.91 -8.94 -3.44
N MET A 217 6.33 -8.23 -4.48
CA MET A 217 5.62 -8.10 -5.76
C MET A 217 6.42 -8.75 -6.87
N LEU A 218 5.72 -9.36 -7.83
CA LEU A 218 6.26 -9.90 -9.08
C LEU A 218 5.69 -9.13 -10.26
N GLY A 219 6.49 -8.97 -11.31
CA GLY A 219 6.11 -8.21 -12.50
C GLY A 219 6.36 -6.71 -12.38
N LEU A 220 7.24 -6.28 -11.49
CA LEU A 220 7.66 -4.88 -11.36
C LEU A 220 8.39 -4.39 -12.62
N PRO A 221 8.32 -3.09 -12.96
CA PRO A 221 9.13 -2.53 -14.04
C PRO A 221 10.61 -2.87 -13.89
N THR A 222 11.26 -3.28 -14.97
CA THR A 222 12.67 -3.70 -15.05
C THR A 222 13.02 -5.00 -14.30
N GLU A 223 12.05 -5.74 -13.76
CA GLU A 223 12.29 -7.01 -13.05
C GLU A 223 12.99 -8.03 -13.94
N THR A 224 14.05 -8.65 -13.43
CA THR A 224 14.80 -9.74 -14.07
C THR A 224 14.60 -11.07 -13.33
N GLU A 225 15.06 -12.17 -13.92
CA GLU A 225 15.01 -13.48 -13.27
C GLU A 225 15.89 -13.52 -11.99
N GLU A 226 17.01 -12.79 -12.00
CA GLU A 226 17.89 -12.65 -10.83
C GLU A 226 17.19 -11.94 -9.67
N ASP A 227 16.35 -10.94 -9.95
CA ASP A 227 15.55 -10.26 -8.92
C ASP A 227 14.53 -11.19 -8.30
N MET A 228 13.89 -12.04 -9.11
CA MET A 228 12.95 -13.06 -8.62
C MET A 228 13.66 -14.11 -7.77
N LYS A 229 14.82 -14.60 -8.19
CA LYS A 229 15.66 -15.56 -7.44
C LYS A 229 16.21 -14.98 -6.13
N ALA A 230 16.39 -13.66 -6.05
CA ALA A 230 16.79 -13.01 -4.81
C ALA A 230 15.72 -13.08 -3.69
N ILE A 231 14.44 -13.30 -4.02
CA ILE A 231 13.37 -13.45 -3.01
C ILE A 231 13.61 -14.68 -2.13
N PRO A 232 13.73 -15.92 -2.67
CA PRO A 232 14.03 -17.09 -1.86
C PRO A 232 15.41 -17.06 -1.20
N GLN A 233 16.41 -16.39 -1.81
CA GLN A 233 17.72 -16.20 -1.20
C GLN A 233 17.63 -15.38 0.09
N LEU A 234 17.00 -14.20 0.04
CA LEU A 234 16.78 -13.36 1.21
C LEU A 234 16.00 -14.09 2.32
N ALA A 235 14.98 -14.85 1.96
CA ALA A 235 14.22 -15.64 2.93
C ALA A 235 15.09 -16.76 3.57
N ASN A 236 15.99 -17.37 2.81
CA ASN A 236 16.94 -18.37 3.30
C ASN A 236 17.96 -17.75 4.27
N GLU A 237 18.47 -16.55 3.97
CA GLU A 237 19.39 -15.81 4.85
C GLU A 237 18.70 -15.45 6.17
N ILE A 238 17.45 -14.98 6.13
CA ILE A 238 16.67 -14.72 7.34
C ILE A 238 16.44 -16.03 8.13
N ALA A 239 16.17 -17.15 7.46
CA ALA A 239 16.01 -18.42 8.15
C ALA A 239 17.33 -18.92 8.79
N ALA A 240 18.47 -18.76 8.10
CA ALA A 240 19.79 -19.08 8.64
C ALA A 240 20.10 -18.22 9.88
N LEU A 241 19.83 -16.91 9.75
CA LEU A 241 20.05 -15.94 10.84
C LEU A 241 19.33 -16.33 12.14
N TYR A 242 18.12 -16.90 12.07
CA TYR A 242 17.43 -17.41 13.26
C TYR A 242 18.23 -18.50 13.97
N TYR A 243 18.78 -19.44 13.22
CA TYR A 243 19.53 -20.54 13.79
C TYR A 243 20.92 -20.14 14.32
N ASP A 244 21.50 -19.07 13.76
CA ASP A 244 22.76 -18.50 14.21
C ASP A 244 22.60 -17.58 15.43
N THR A 245 21.48 -16.84 15.50
CA THR A 245 21.23 -15.86 16.57
C THR A 245 20.65 -16.50 17.83
N VAL A 246 19.71 -17.48 17.68
CA VAL A 246 18.99 -18.03 18.82
C VAL A 246 19.60 -19.37 19.25
N PRO A 247 20.20 -19.47 20.46
CA PRO A 247 20.73 -20.71 21.00
C PRO A 247 19.67 -21.79 21.05
N LYS A 248 20.06 -23.05 20.81
CA LYS A 248 19.13 -24.16 20.66
C LYS A 248 18.18 -24.33 21.87
N GLU A 249 18.67 -24.11 23.06
CA GLU A 249 17.94 -24.20 24.35
C GLU A 249 16.92 -23.05 24.54
N LYS A 250 17.10 -21.92 23.82
CA LYS A 250 16.21 -20.75 23.89
C LYS A 250 15.21 -20.69 22.74
N ARG A 251 15.26 -21.65 21.78
CA ARG A 251 14.37 -21.65 20.62
C ARG A 251 12.94 -21.99 21.01
N ASN A 252 12.03 -21.07 20.72
CA ASN A 252 10.59 -21.31 20.84
C ASN A 252 10.04 -21.96 19.56
N GLY A 253 10.54 -23.16 19.26
CA GLY A 253 10.17 -23.94 18.07
C GLY A 253 11.07 -23.68 16.85
N LYS A 254 10.62 -24.17 15.68
CA LYS A 254 11.33 -24.00 14.40
C LYS A 254 11.08 -22.62 13.81
N CYS A 255 12.07 -22.10 13.09
CA CYS A 255 11.89 -20.92 12.27
C CYS A 255 10.82 -21.14 11.20
N GLN A 256 9.95 -20.17 10.99
CA GLN A 256 8.91 -20.19 9.96
C GLN A 256 8.94 -18.86 9.21
N ILE A 257 9.42 -18.90 7.98
CA ILE A 257 9.38 -17.75 7.06
C ILE A 257 8.24 -18.01 6.07
N THR A 258 7.32 -17.07 5.94
CA THR A 258 6.28 -17.14 4.92
C THR A 258 6.52 -16.06 3.90
N ILE A 259 6.86 -16.45 2.68
CA ILE A 259 6.87 -15.56 1.52
C ILE A 259 5.45 -15.47 0.99
N SER A 260 4.96 -14.26 0.76
CA SER A 260 3.69 -14.00 0.07
C SER A 260 3.93 -13.01 -1.06
N THR A 261 3.71 -13.43 -2.30
CA THR A 261 3.83 -12.54 -3.44
C THR A 261 2.46 -12.13 -3.97
N SER A 262 2.33 -10.84 -4.30
CA SER A 262 1.27 -10.30 -5.14
C SER A 262 1.85 -9.99 -6.52
N PHE A 263 0.98 -9.89 -7.53
CA PHE A 263 1.41 -9.44 -8.84
C PHE A 263 1.21 -7.93 -8.96
N PHE A 264 2.16 -7.29 -9.61
CA PHE A 264 2.18 -5.84 -9.73
C PHE A 264 1.04 -5.32 -10.63
N VAL A 265 0.32 -4.32 -10.13
CA VAL A 265 -0.67 -3.56 -10.88
C VAL A 265 -0.26 -2.09 -10.92
N PRO A 266 -0.01 -1.52 -12.11
CA PRO A 266 0.27 -0.08 -12.24
C PRO A 266 -0.94 0.75 -11.82
N LYS A 267 -0.82 1.48 -10.73
CA LYS A 267 -1.93 2.28 -10.19
C LYS A 267 -1.93 3.71 -10.75
N PRO A 268 -3.13 4.32 -10.96
CA PRO A 268 -3.27 5.74 -11.23
C PRO A 268 -2.50 6.62 -10.25
N PHE A 269 -2.04 7.77 -10.71
CA PHE A 269 -1.31 8.76 -9.90
C PHE A 269 0.02 8.29 -9.33
N THR A 270 0.59 7.19 -9.84
CA THR A 270 1.91 6.72 -9.41
C THR A 270 2.95 6.91 -10.51
N PRO A 271 4.25 6.97 -10.16
CA PRO A 271 5.32 6.92 -11.16
C PRO A 271 5.21 5.73 -12.11
N PHE A 272 4.65 4.62 -11.67
CA PHE A 272 4.49 3.40 -12.46
C PHE A 272 3.18 3.31 -13.25
N GLN A 273 2.38 4.38 -13.30
CA GLN A 273 1.11 4.38 -14.05
C GLN A 273 1.26 4.13 -15.57
N TRP A 274 2.47 4.33 -16.12
CA TRP A 274 2.78 4.07 -17.54
C TRP A 274 3.17 2.62 -17.84
N ALA A 275 3.55 1.84 -16.80
CA ALA A 275 4.03 0.48 -16.97
C ALA A 275 2.98 -0.45 -17.58
N ALA A 276 3.43 -1.42 -18.37
CA ALA A 276 2.64 -2.56 -18.79
C ALA A 276 2.45 -3.56 -17.64
N MET A 277 1.43 -4.38 -17.76
CA MET A 277 1.23 -5.58 -16.94
C MET A 277 1.67 -6.82 -17.74
N TYR A 278 1.42 -7.98 -17.17
CA TYR A 278 1.70 -9.26 -17.78
C TYR A 278 0.42 -10.10 -17.88
N THR A 279 0.42 -11.10 -18.78
CA THR A 279 -0.67 -12.07 -18.84
C THR A 279 -0.75 -12.91 -17.57
N PRO A 280 -1.89 -13.53 -17.25
CA PRO A 280 -1.99 -14.48 -16.14
C PRO A 280 -0.92 -15.59 -16.20
N GLY A 281 -0.66 -16.11 -17.42
CA GLY A 281 0.36 -17.12 -17.66
C GLY A 281 1.77 -16.66 -17.32
N ASP A 282 2.13 -15.42 -17.69
CA ASP A 282 3.43 -14.83 -17.38
C ASP A 282 3.61 -14.57 -15.88
N TYR A 283 2.55 -14.12 -15.19
CA TYR A 283 2.58 -13.97 -13.74
C TYR A 283 2.79 -15.30 -13.02
N LEU A 284 2.09 -16.34 -13.45
CA LEU A 284 2.26 -17.68 -12.89
C LEU A 284 3.65 -18.27 -13.21
N ALA A 285 4.24 -17.96 -14.38
CA ALA A 285 5.61 -18.34 -14.69
C ALA A 285 6.62 -17.70 -13.72
N ARG A 286 6.44 -16.42 -13.38
CA ARG A 286 7.25 -15.73 -12.37
C ARG A 286 7.12 -16.36 -10.99
N ALA A 287 5.89 -16.68 -10.57
CA ALA A 287 5.65 -17.36 -9.31
C ALA A 287 6.34 -18.74 -9.25
N ARG A 288 6.40 -19.47 -10.39
CA ARG A 288 7.13 -20.75 -10.47
C ARG A 288 8.62 -20.57 -10.26
N VAL A 289 9.25 -19.56 -10.85
CA VAL A 289 10.68 -19.24 -10.63
C VAL A 289 10.98 -19.07 -9.13
N VAL A 290 10.14 -18.32 -8.42
CA VAL A 290 10.29 -18.13 -6.97
C VAL A 290 10.08 -19.46 -6.22
N ASN A 291 9.07 -20.25 -6.60
CA ASN A 291 8.78 -21.53 -5.96
C ASN A 291 9.92 -22.52 -6.13
N GLU A 292 10.45 -22.66 -7.32
CA GLU A 292 11.63 -23.51 -7.60
C GLU A 292 12.86 -23.02 -6.83
N GLY A 293 13.06 -21.69 -6.79
CA GLY A 293 14.10 -21.06 -6.00
C GLY A 293 13.99 -21.36 -4.51
N VAL A 294 12.78 -21.42 -3.93
CA VAL A 294 12.56 -21.83 -2.53
C VAL A 294 12.99 -23.27 -2.30
N HIS A 295 12.61 -24.18 -3.18
CA HIS A 295 12.99 -25.60 -3.06
C HIS A 295 14.49 -25.83 -3.17
N ALA A 296 15.22 -24.96 -3.89
CA ALA A 296 16.66 -25.02 -4.02
C ALA A 296 17.42 -24.52 -2.78
N GLN A 297 16.77 -23.84 -1.83
CA GLN A 297 17.43 -23.28 -0.65
C GLN A 297 17.74 -24.34 0.41
N LEU A 298 18.84 -24.14 1.15
CA LEU A 298 19.26 -25.01 2.25
C LEU A 298 18.18 -25.11 3.35
N ASN A 299 17.58 -23.97 3.70
CA ASN A 299 16.55 -23.89 4.75
C ASN A 299 15.12 -23.98 4.19
N HIS A 300 14.90 -24.60 3.02
CA HIS A 300 13.59 -24.67 2.35
C HIS A 300 12.46 -25.19 3.27
N LYS A 301 12.77 -26.11 4.21
CA LYS A 301 11.79 -26.63 5.19
C LYS A 301 11.29 -25.60 6.19
N SER A 302 11.98 -24.47 6.33
CA SER A 302 11.57 -23.32 7.15
C SER A 302 10.80 -22.28 6.35
N ILE A 303 10.72 -22.41 5.02
CA ILE A 303 10.16 -21.41 4.12
C ILE A 303 8.87 -21.95 3.50
N LYS A 304 7.77 -21.20 3.66
CA LYS A 304 6.50 -21.44 2.98
C LYS A 304 6.30 -20.32 1.94
N TYR A 305 5.84 -20.69 0.74
CA TYR A 305 5.56 -19.74 -0.33
C TYR A 305 4.08 -19.78 -0.72
N ASN A 306 3.48 -18.59 -0.87
CA ASN A 306 2.13 -18.40 -1.39
C ASN A 306 2.13 -17.24 -2.36
N TRP A 307 1.24 -17.26 -3.37
CA TRP A 307 1.03 -16.15 -4.30
C TRP A 307 -0.46 -15.90 -4.51
N HIS A 308 -0.79 -14.70 -4.99
CA HIS A 308 -2.15 -14.29 -5.30
C HIS A 308 -2.60 -14.84 -6.66
N GLU A 309 -3.90 -14.82 -6.91
CA GLU A 309 -4.49 -15.27 -8.18
C GLU A 309 -4.17 -14.28 -9.30
N ALA A 310 -3.70 -14.80 -10.44
CA ALA A 310 -3.26 -13.98 -11.56
C ALA A 310 -4.44 -13.34 -12.31
N ASP A 311 -5.54 -14.07 -12.47
CA ASP A 311 -6.75 -13.59 -13.15
C ASP A 311 -7.39 -12.41 -12.40
N VAL A 312 -7.48 -12.52 -11.06
CA VAL A 312 -7.94 -11.42 -10.20
C VAL A 312 -7.04 -10.19 -10.35
N THR A 313 -5.72 -10.38 -10.48
CA THR A 313 -4.78 -9.28 -10.68
C THR A 313 -4.97 -8.58 -12.02
N VAL A 314 -5.16 -9.33 -13.09
CA VAL A 314 -5.41 -8.73 -14.42
C VAL A 314 -6.73 -7.98 -14.43
N LEU A 315 -7.78 -8.54 -13.84
CA LEU A 315 -9.06 -7.85 -13.69
C LEU A 315 -8.91 -6.57 -12.86
N GLU A 316 -8.18 -6.60 -11.75
CA GLU A 316 -7.87 -5.41 -10.96
C GLU A 316 -7.18 -4.33 -11.81
N GLY A 317 -6.24 -4.73 -12.69
CA GLY A 317 -5.57 -3.85 -13.63
C GLY A 317 -6.53 -3.18 -14.62
N ILE A 318 -7.45 -3.96 -15.20
CA ILE A 318 -8.48 -3.46 -16.12
C ILE A 318 -9.36 -2.41 -15.41
N LEU A 319 -9.85 -2.72 -14.22
CA LEU A 319 -10.73 -1.84 -13.45
C LEU A 319 -10.00 -0.59 -12.94
N ALA A 320 -8.76 -0.73 -12.47
CA ALA A 320 -7.98 0.38 -11.95
C ALA A 320 -7.52 1.39 -13.03
N ARG A 321 -7.33 0.92 -14.27
CA ARG A 321 -6.76 1.68 -15.38
C ARG A 321 -7.77 2.00 -16.49
N GLY A 322 -8.97 1.48 -16.34
CA GLY A 322 -10.06 1.61 -17.32
C GLY A 322 -10.61 3.02 -17.42
N ASP A 323 -11.29 3.27 -18.52
CA ASP A 323 -12.06 4.48 -18.80
C ASP A 323 -13.57 4.22 -18.64
N ARG A 324 -14.39 5.17 -19.10
CA ARG A 324 -15.87 5.08 -19.02
C ARG A 324 -16.47 3.85 -19.70
N LYS A 325 -15.79 3.26 -20.70
CA LYS A 325 -16.28 2.08 -21.42
C LYS A 325 -16.38 0.86 -20.52
N ILE A 326 -15.51 0.74 -19.52
CA ILE A 326 -15.52 -0.37 -18.55
C ILE A 326 -16.84 -0.43 -17.77
N GLY A 327 -17.53 0.71 -17.56
CA GLY A 327 -18.83 0.74 -16.89
C GLY A 327 -19.90 -0.11 -17.57
N GLN A 328 -19.85 -0.28 -18.90
CA GLN A 328 -20.78 -1.14 -19.64
C GLN A 328 -20.51 -2.63 -19.34
N ALA A 329 -19.24 -3.03 -19.28
CA ALA A 329 -18.88 -4.39 -18.92
C ALA A 329 -19.29 -4.73 -17.46
N LEU A 330 -19.10 -3.79 -16.53
CA LEU A 330 -19.58 -3.95 -15.14
C LEU A 330 -21.07 -4.23 -15.07
N LEU A 331 -21.89 -3.50 -15.85
CA LEU A 331 -23.34 -3.73 -15.91
C LEU A 331 -23.63 -5.12 -16.47
N LYS A 332 -22.91 -5.55 -17.51
CA LYS A 332 -23.06 -6.89 -18.10
C LYS A 332 -22.70 -8.00 -17.13
N VAL A 333 -21.61 -7.86 -16.38
CA VAL A 333 -21.24 -8.81 -15.32
C VAL A 333 -22.34 -8.92 -14.27
N TYR A 334 -22.91 -7.79 -13.84
CA TYR A 334 -24.02 -7.78 -12.89
C TYR A 334 -25.27 -8.49 -13.48
N GLU A 335 -25.65 -8.20 -14.73
CA GLU A 335 -26.78 -8.84 -15.41
C GLU A 335 -26.57 -10.37 -15.55
N LYS A 336 -25.32 -10.83 -15.65
CA LYS A 336 -24.92 -12.25 -15.69
C LYS A 336 -24.80 -12.88 -14.27
N GLY A 337 -25.16 -12.17 -13.21
CA GLY A 337 -25.16 -12.65 -11.83
C GLY A 337 -23.85 -12.49 -11.05
N GLY A 338 -22.90 -11.69 -11.54
CA GLY A 338 -21.67 -11.32 -10.81
C GLY A 338 -21.98 -10.27 -9.75
N ILE A 339 -22.14 -10.70 -8.49
CA ILE A 339 -22.50 -9.83 -7.37
C ILE A 339 -21.44 -9.85 -6.26
N PHE A 340 -20.85 -11.01 -6.00
CA PHE A 340 -19.92 -11.23 -4.89
C PHE A 340 -18.50 -11.61 -5.36
N ASP A 341 -18.03 -11.05 -6.46
CA ASP A 341 -16.76 -11.39 -7.10
C ASP A 341 -15.51 -11.04 -6.26
N ALA A 342 -15.69 -10.35 -5.13
CA ALA A 342 -14.64 -10.17 -4.11
C ALA A 342 -14.32 -11.46 -3.31
N TRP A 343 -15.18 -12.48 -3.41
CA TRP A 343 -15.03 -13.77 -2.74
C TRP A 343 -14.65 -14.82 -3.77
N SER A 344 -13.56 -15.53 -3.56
CA SER A 344 -13.03 -16.49 -4.53
C SER A 344 -14.03 -17.59 -4.91
N GLU A 345 -14.92 -17.98 -4.01
CA GLU A 345 -15.98 -18.97 -4.28
C GLU A 345 -17.08 -18.49 -5.23
N TYR A 346 -17.21 -17.17 -5.43
CA TYR A 346 -18.19 -16.55 -6.35
C TYR A 346 -17.55 -15.91 -7.58
N PHE A 347 -16.22 -15.77 -7.54
CA PHE A 347 -15.46 -15.19 -8.64
C PHE A 347 -15.44 -16.13 -9.84
N ASP A 348 -15.81 -15.61 -11.01
CA ASP A 348 -15.80 -16.33 -12.28
C ASP A 348 -15.19 -15.40 -13.35
N TYR A 349 -13.93 -15.68 -13.71
CA TYR A 349 -13.20 -14.87 -14.67
C TYR A 349 -13.80 -14.95 -16.06
N GLN A 350 -14.36 -16.12 -16.49
CA GLN A 350 -15.01 -16.28 -17.79
C GLN A 350 -16.22 -15.34 -17.94
N ARG A 351 -16.98 -15.11 -16.89
CA ARG A 351 -18.09 -14.14 -16.87
C ARG A 351 -17.62 -12.73 -17.24
N TRP A 352 -16.43 -12.33 -16.77
CA TRP A 352 -15.84 -11.04 -17.09
C TRP A 352 -15.34 -11.00 -18.53
N GLU A 353 -14.65 -12.04 -19.02
CA GLU A 353 -14.20 -12.14 -20.42
C GLU A 353 -15.37 -12.05 -21.40
N ASP A 354 -16.45 -12.78 -21.14
CA ASP A 354 -17.68 -12.71 -21.95
C ASP A 354 -18.29 -11.30 -21.95
N ALA A 355 -18.33 -10.64 -20.81
CA ALA A 355 -18.85 -9.28 -20.69
C ALA A 355 -17.99 -8.26 -21.46
N PHE A 356 -16.66 -8.37 -21.39
CA PHE A 356 -15.76 -7.53 -22.16
C PHE A 356 -15.92 -7.75 -23.65
N ALA A 357 -16.02 -9.01 -24.09
CA ALA A 357 -16.23 -9.37 -25.49
C ALA A 357 -17.57 -8.82 -26.02
N GLU A 358 -18.67 -8.98 -25.28
CA GLU A 358 -19.99 -8.45 -25.63
C GLU A 358 -20.00 -6.92 -25.75
N CYS A 359 -19.18 -6.22 -24.97
CA CYS A 359 -19.04 -4.77 -25.01
C CYS A 359 -18.00 -4.29 -26.03
N GLY A 360 -17.31 -5.20 -26.75
CA GLY A 360 -16.24 -4.86 -27.69
C GLY A 360 -15.03 -4.21 -27.01
N ILE A 361 -14.75 -4.58 -25.76
CA ILE A 361 -13.65 -4.03 -24.97
C ILE A 361 -12.41 -4.91 -25.15
N ASP A 362 -11.35 -4.31 -25.69
CA ASP A 362 -10.01 -4.90 -25.70
C ASP A 362 -9.34 -4.68 -24.34
N THR A 363 -9.22 -5.75 -23.56
CA THR A 363 -8.62 -5.71 -22.22
C THR A 363 -7.12 -5.46 -22.25
N ASP A 364 -6.42 -5.93 -23.31
CA ASP A 364 -4.99 -5.75 -23.49
C ASP A 364 -4.62 -4.27 -23.71
N PHE A 365 -5.53 -3.50 -24.31
CA PHE A 365 -5.38 -2.05 -24.40
C PHE A 365 -5.15 -1.39 -23.04
N TYR A 366 -5.82 -1.84 -21.99
CA TYR A 366 -5.72 -1.26 -20.64
C TYR A 366 -4.52 -1.83 -19.86
N THR A 367 -4.08 -3.05 -20.12
CA THR A 367 -3.16 -3.79 -19.26
C THR A 367 -1.79 -4.05 -19.89
N MET A 368 -1.72 -4.54 -21.16
CA MET A 368 -0.50 -5.15 -21.71
C MET A 368 0.46 -4.15 -22.36
N ARG A 369 0.05 -2.93 -22.65
CA ARG A 369 0.91 -1.93 -23.27
C ARG A 369 1.58 -1.02 -22.24
N GLU A 370 2.83 -0.67 -22.48
CA GLU A 370 3.43 0.53 -21.87
C GLU A 370 2.78 1.76 -22.51
N ARG A 371 2.37 2.71 -21.68
CA ARG A 371 1.66 3.91 -22.12
C ARG A 371 2.63 5.03 -22.44
N ASP A 372 2.30 5.86 -23.41
CA ASP A 372 3.06 7.07 -23.72
C ASP A 372 3.02 8.05 -22.55
N LEU A 373 4.16 8.74 -22.29
CA LEU A 373 4.25 9.71 -21.20
C LEU A 373 3.32 10.92 -21.39
N ASP A 374 2.96 11.22 -22.62
CA ASP A 374 2.08 12.35 -22.97
C ASP A 374 0.63 11.92 -23.20
N GLU A 375 0.32 10.63 -23.05
CA GLU A 375 -1.05 10.12 -23.10
C GLU A 375 -1.91 10.79 -22.02
N ILE A 376 -3.14 11.15 -22.41
CA ILE A 376 -4.17 11.64 -21.48
C ILE A 376 -4.83 10.43 -20.81
N PHE A 377 -4.74 10.37 -19.50
CA PHE A 377 -5.33 9.29 -18.71
C PHE A 377 -6.73 9.64 -18.20
N PRO A 378 -7.58 8.63 -17.95
CA PRO A 378 -8.93 8.83 -17.43
C PRO A 378 -8.99 9.56 -16.08
N TRP A 379 -7.86 9.74 -15.39
CA TRP A 379 -7.75 10.41 -14.10
C TRP A 379 -6.96 11.72 -14.14
N ASP A 380 -6.42 12.15 -15.30
CA ASP A 380 -5.57 13.34 -15.39
C ASP A 380 -6.29 14.65 -15.07
N PHE A 381 -7.63 14.68 -15.14
CA PHE A 381 -8.45 15.82 -14.74
C PHE A 381 -8.63 15.97 -13.23
N ILE A 382 -8.18 14.98 -12.43
CA ILE A 382 -8.21 15.03 -10.96
C ILE A 382 -6.85 15.49 -10.45
N ASP A 383 -6.81 16.67 -9.83
CA ASP A 383 -5.61 17.21 -9.23
C ASP A 383 -5.47 16.74 -7.77
N ILE A 384 -4.61 15.77 -7.56
CA ILE A 384 -4.28 15.24 -6.21
C ILE A 384 -3.17 16.03 -5.51
N GLY A 385 -2.63 17.08 -6.15
CA GLY A 385 -1.51 17.88 -5.63
C GLY A 385 -0.12 17.32 -5.97
N VAL A 386 -0.03 16.17 -6.63
CA VAL A 386 1.22 15.64 -7.17
C VAL A 386 1.24 15.87 -8.67
N SER A 387 2.28 16.53 -9.16
CA SER A 387 2.35 16.91 -10.58
C SER A 387 2.73 15.73 -11.48
N LYS A 388 2.25 15.73 -12.72
CA LYS A 388 2.58 14.71 -13.74
C LYS A 388 4.10 14.73 -14.07
N GLU A 389 4.72 15.92 -14.06
CA GLU A 389 6.16 16.10 -14.27
C GLU A 389 6.99 15.42 -13.17
N PHE A 390 6.53 15.47 -11.91
CA PHE A 390 7.16 14.73 -10.83
C PHE A 390 7.05 13.23 -11.07
N LEU A 391 5.88 12.72 -11.45
CA LEU A 391 5.67 11.31 -11.73
C LEU A 391 6.54 10.83 -12.91
N LYS A 392 6.65 11.62 -14.00
CA LYS A 392 7.53 11.34 -15.15
C LYS A 392 9.01 11.30 -14.72
N ARG A 393 9.44 12.23 -13.87
CA ARG A 393 10.81 12.24 -13.34
C ARG A 393 11.10 10.98 -12.51
N GLU A 394 10.16 10.59 -11.65
CA GLU A 394 10.31 9.38 -10.85
C GLU A 394 10.24 8.09 -11.68
N TRP A 395 9.48 8.06 -12.78
CA TRP A 395 9.52 6.99 -13.78
C TRP A 395 10.91 6.86 -14.39
N LYS A 396 11.50 7.96 -14.81
CA LYS A 396 12.88 7.97 -15.33
C LYS A 396 13.91 7.55 -14.26
N ASN A 397 13.79 8.08 -13.03
CA ASN A 397 14.67 7.71 -11.93
C ASN A 397 14.58 6.20 -11.61
N ALA A 398 13.42 5.57 -11.79
CA ALA A 398 13.28 4.12 -11.64
C ALA A 398 14.13 3.35 -12.65
N HIS A 399 14.09 3.72 -13.93
CA HIS A 399 14.90 3.10 -14.98
C HIS A 399 16.40 3.37 -14.83
N ASP A 400 16.75 4.52 -14.24
CA ASP A 400 18.14 4.89 -13.89
C ASP A 400 18.57 4.30 -12.52
N GLU A 401 17.74 3.51 -11.85
CA GLU A 401 17.94 2.91 -10.52
C GLU A 401 18.29 3.95 -9.41
N LYS A 402 17.86 5.21 -9.61
CA LYS A 402 18.14 6.31 -8.69
C LYS A 402 17.15 6.36 -7.56
N VAL A 403 17.63 6.44 -6.33
CA VAL A 403 16.81 6.59 -5.12
C VAL A 403 16.47 8.05 -4.87
N THR A 404 15.22 8.30 -4.51
CA THR A 404 14.71 9.62 -4.10
C THR A 404 14.52 9.63 -2.57
N PRO A 405 15.09 10.60 -1.83
CA PRO A 405 14.98 10.67 -0.38
C PRO A 405 13.54 10.91 0.08
N ASN A 406 13.24 10.54 1.33
CA ASN A 406 11.93 10.80 1.93
C ASN A 406 11.72 12.28 2.27
N CYS A 407 10.46 12.67 2.54
CA CYS A 407 10.07 14.06 2.75
C CYS A 407 10.71 14.74 3.99
N ARG A 408 11.13 13.97 5.01
CA ARG A 408 11.86 14.54 6.17
C ARG A 408 13.31 14.81 5.87
N MET A 409 13.93 14.04 4.96
CA MET A 409 15.33 14.26 4.57
C MET A 409 15.49 15.40 3.58
N LYS A 410 14.62 15.44 2.55
CA LYS A 410 14.69 16.45 1.48
C LYS A 410 13.37 16.53 0.72
N CYS A 411 12.95 17.76 0.42
CA CYS A 411 11.81 17.97 -0.47
C CYS A 411 12.13 17.49 -1.90
N SER A 412 11.34 16.55 -2.43
CA SER A 412 11.48 16.02 -3.79
C SER A 412 10.77 16.85 -4.86
N GLY A 413 10.11 17.95 -4.49
CA GLY A 413 9.39 18.83 -5.44
C GLY A 413 8.20 18.13 -6.11
N CYS A 414 7.41 17.37 -5.36
CA CYS A 414 6.27 16.62 -5.90
C CYS A 414 5.05 17.49 -6.25
N GLY A 415 4.98 18.73 -5.74
CA GLY A 415 3.85 19.65 -5.94
C GLY A 415 2.90 19.77 -4.74
N ALA A 416 2.92 18.85 -3.79
CA ALA A 416 1.98 18.81 -2.66
C ALA A 416 2.09 20.04 -1.71
N MET A 417 3.18 20.81 -1.81
CA MET A 417 3.36 22.07 -1.07
C MET A 417 2.27 23.11 -1.36
N LYS A 418 1.57 23.01 -2.49
CA LYS A 418 0.46 23.94 -2.83
C LYS A 418 -0.68 23.93 -1.82
N PHE A 419 -0.83 22.88 -1.02
CA PHE A 419 -1.86 22.80 0.02
C PHE A 419 -1.53 23.59 1.29
N GLY A 420 -0.31 24.11 1.45
CA GLY A 420 0.03 25.04 2.52
C GLY A 420 0.24 24.42 3.90
N GLY A 421 0.48 23.11 4.02
CA GLY A 421 0.67 22.46 5.33
C GLY A 421 1.28 21.07 5.26
N GLY A 422 1.47 20.47 6.45
CA GLY A 422 2.06 19.14 6.62
C GLY A 422 3.58 19.15 6.70
N VAL A 423 4.19 17.97 6.86
CA VAL A 423 5.64 17.75 7.05
C VAL A 423 6.53 18.48 6.04
N CYS A 424 6.04 18.74 4.82
CA CYS A 424 6.77 19.50 3.81
C CYS A 424 7.09 20.95 4.22
N PHE A 425 6.40 21.50 5.23
CA PHE A 425 6.58 22.87 5.71
C PHE A 425 7.40 22.95 6.99
N GLU A 426 7.59 21.84 7.68
CA GLU A 426 8.35 21.78 8.94
C GLU A 426 9.87 21.85 8.70
N ASN A 427 10.34 21.50 7.50
CA ASN A 427 11.76 21.46 7.12
C ASN A 427 12.17 22.68 6.27
N LYS A 428 11.71 23.88 6.61
CA LYS A 428 12.06 25.12 5.90
C LYS A 428 13.24 25.91 6.51
N ASP A 429 13.95 25.33 7.47
CA ASP A 429 15.17 25.93 8.04
C ASP A 429 16.43 25.35 7.43
#